data_18edc7f93af6c7648bd5cb5eb7002a63
#
_entry.id   18edc7f93af6c7648bd5cb5eb7002a63
#
_cell.length_a   1.000
_cell.length_b   1.000
_cell.length_c   1.000
_cell.angle_alpha   90.00
_cell.angle_beta   90.00
_cell.angle_gamma   90.00
#
_symmetry.space_group_name_H-M   'P 1'
#
loop_
_entity.id
_entity.type
_entity.pdbx_description
1 polymer ?
#
loop_
_entity_poly.entity_id
_entity_poly.type
_entity_poly.pdbx_seq_one_letter_code
_entity_poly.pdbx_strand_id
1 'polypeptide(L)'
;MTTGGFSGGTEADKRYQWDVAGYPEFQLPLVPLKPGREPYIMADGLRDTDGMIVEAKYVRDPAKCYRTLDELEKSQNGEKGAKPKFLFKDDEEELQKYAVAMNDPRNQQVRGMEIVTNDPNTVPYWRTMMALNGTKGYARYIPPGPLTAPTIS
;
A
#
# COMPACT_ATOMS: atom_id res chain seq x y z
N MET A 1 -14.03 -9.80 -10.33
CA MET A 1 -14.38 -9.21 -10.15
C MET A 1 -14.06 -8.42 -9.75
N THR A 2 -14.07 -7.98 -9.47
CA THR A 2 -13.72 -7.29 -9.11
C THR A 2 -13.98 -6.15 -8.89
N THR A 3 -14.44 -5.79 -8.87
CA THR A 3 -14.73 -4.66 -8.89
C THR A 3 -15.59 -4.19 -8.02
N GLY A 4 -15.85 -3.41 -7.51
CA GLY A 4 -16.79 -2.86 -6.70
C GLY A 4 -16.67 -3.13 -5.26
N GLY A 5 -15.68 -3.75 -4.82
CA GLY A 5 -15.60 -4.14 -3.45
C GLY A 5 -14.26 -3.81 -2.82
N PHE A 6 -14.13 -4.20 -1.57
CA PHE A 6 -12.88 -4.13 -0.84
C PHE A 6 -12.42 -5.53 -0.52
N SER A 7 -11.12 -5.77 -0.62
CA SER A 7 -10.58 -7.10 -0.41
C SER A 7 -10.18 -7.27 1.04
N GLY A 8 -11.14 -7.54 1.87
CA GLY A 8 -10.87 -7.83 3.28
C GLY A 8 -10.73 -6.60 4.15
N GLY A 9 -10.25 -6.80 5.34
CA GLY A 9 -10.07 -5.74 6.31
C GLY A 9 -11.31 -5.51 7.17
N THR A 10 -11.13 -4.70 8.20
CA THR A 10 -12.22 -4.33 9.09
C THR A 10 -12.99 -3.15 8.50
N GLU A 11 -14.06 -2.80 9.16
CA GLU A 11 -14.84 -1.63 8.80
C GLU A 11 -13.98 -0.36 8.80
N ALA A 12 -13.10 -0.22 9.80
CA ALA A 12 -12.20 0.94 9.88
C ALA A 12 -11.21 0.95 8.71
N ASP A 13 -10.67 -0.22 8.35
CA ASP A 13 -9.75 -0.34 7.22
C ASP A 13 -10.44 0.08 5.93
N LYS A 14 -11.65 -0.43 5.71
CA LYS A 14 -12.41 -0.12 4.49
C LYS A 14 -12.77 1.35 4.41
N ARG A 15 -13.16 1.92 5.54
CA ARG A 15 -13.51 3.33 5.58
C ARG A 15 -12.32 4.21 5.27
N TYR A 16 -11.17 3.89 5.85
CA TYR A 16 -9.96 4.63 5.58
C TYR A 16 -9.58 4.54 4.10
N GLN A 17 -9.65 3.34 3.53
CA GLN A 17 -9.37 3.15 2.11
C GLN A 17 -10.30 4.01 1.25
N TRP A 18 -11.58 4.01 1.56
CA TRP A 18 -12.55 4.82 0.82
C TRP A 18 -12.24 6.31 0.96
N ASP A 19 -11.93 6.75 2.18
CA ASP A 19 -11.68 8.16 2.44
C ASP A 19 -10.46 8.68 1.69
N VAL A 20 -9.39 7.89 1.61
CA VAL A 20 -8.13 8.36 1.02
C VAL A 20 -7.99 8.03 -0.45
N ALA A 21 -8.52 6.91 -0.89
CA ALA A 21 -8.44 6.50 -2.29
C ALA A 21 -9.66 6.95 -3.10
N GLY A 22 -10.82 6.98 -2.46
CA GLY A 22 -12.04 7.49 -3.06
C GLY A 22 -12.75 6.56 -4.03
N TYR A 23 -12.23 5.36 -4.23
CA TYR A 23 -12.75 4.44 -5.25
C TYR A 23 -12.70 3.01 -4.78
N PRO A 24 -13.52 2.13 -5.38
CA PRO A 24 -13.30 0.68 -5.28
C PRO A 24 -11.94 0.32 -5.87
N GLU A 25 -11.49 -0.87 -5.54
CA GLU A 25 -10.21 -1.35 -6.04
C GLU A 25 -10.15 -1.34 -7.56
N PHE A 26 -8.95 -1.18 -8.07
CA PHE A 26 -8.68 -0.95 -9.49
C PHE A 26 -7.60 -1.91 -9.96
N GLN A 27 -7.87 -2.64 -11.05
CA GLN A 27 -6.97 -3.68 -11.54
C GLN A 27 -5.99 -3.10 -12.56
N LEU A 28 -4.69 -3.36 -12.34
CA LEU A 28 -3.63 -2.95 -13.26
C LEU A 28 -2.96 -4.21 -13.84
N PRO A 29 -2.91 -4.35 -15.17
CA PRO A 29 -2.21 -5.48 -15.77
C PRO A 29 -0.70 -5.36 -15.59
N LEU A 30 -0.03 -6.51 -15.52
CA LEU A 30 1.43 -6.57 -15.46
C LEU A 30 1.90 -7.93 -15.95
N VAL A 31 3.19 -8.02 -16.25
CA VAL A 31 3.83 -9.31 -16.52
C VAL A 31 4.26 -9.86 -15.16
N PRO A 32 3.82 -11.07 -14.78
CA PRO A 32 4.12 -11.58 -13.44
C PRO A 32 5.61 -11.70 -13.18
N LEU A 33 6.01 -11.44 -11.92
CA LEU A 33 7.40 -11.57 -11.51
C LEU A 33 7.85 -13.03 -11.52
N LYS A 34 6.93 -13.96 -11.29
CA LYS A 34 7.20 -15.39 -11.26
C LYS A 34 6.13 -16.13 -12.03
N PRO A 35 6.46 -17.28 -12.64
CA PRO A 35 5.47 -18.10 -13.33
C PRO A 35 4.35 -18.50 -12.38
N GLY A 36 3.12 -18.52 -12.88
CA GLY A 36 1.97 -18.94 -12.09
C GLY A 36 1.36 -17.88 -11.21
N ARG A 37 1.92 -16.68 -11.20
CA ARG A 37 1.31 -15.56 -10.46
C ARG A 37 0.32 -14.82 -11.34
N GLU A 38 -0.57 -14.07 -10.70
CA GLU A 38 -1.58 -13.30 -11.43
C GLU A 38 -0.94 -12.26 -12.34
N PRO A 39 -1.48 -12.06 -13.54
CA PRO A 39 -0.96 -11.04 -14.46
C PRO A 39 -1.53 -9.65 -14.19
N TYR A 40 -1.79 -9.32 -12.96
CA TYR A 40 -2.36 -8.05 -12.55
C TYR A 40 -2.09 -7.79 -11.08
N ILE A 41 -2.29 -6.53 -10.66
CA ILE A 41 -2.31 -6.17 -9.25
C ILE A 41 -3.53 -5.28 -9.00
N MET A 42 -4.14 -5.43 -7.82
CA MET A 42 -5.29 -4.62 -7.43
C MET A 42 -4.81 -3.43 -6.62
N ALA A 43 -5.05 -2.23 -7.12
CA ALA A 43 -4.74 -1.01 -6.41
C ALA A 43 -5.99 -0.49 -5.69
N ASP A 44 -5.82 0.18 -4.56
CA ASP A 44 -6.94 0.74 -3.81
C ASP A 44 -7.63 1.85 -4.59
N GLY A 45 -6.89 2.60 -5.39
CA GLY A 45 -7.48 3.61 -6.26
C GLY A 45 -6.47 4.19 -7.22
N LEU A 46 -6.97 4.90 -8.22
CA LEU A 46 -6.15 5.63 -9.18
C LEU A 46 -6.69 7.06 -9.24
N ARG A 47 -5.83 8.01 -8.91
CA ARG A 47 -6.21 9.42 -8.94
C ARG A 47 -5.92 9.95 -10.33
N ASP A 48 -6.97 10.24 -11.08
CA ASP A 48 -6.81 10.58 -12.49
C ASP A 48 -6.32 12.02 -12.71
N THR A 49 -6.36 12.86 -11.69
CA THR A 49 -5.87 14.24 -11.82
C THR A 49 -4.35 14.28 -12.01
N ASP A 50 -3.61 13.33 -11.45
CA ASP A 50 -2.15 13.30 -11.56
C ASP A 50 -1.59 11.92 -11.92
N GLY A 51 -2.45 10.92 -12.14
CA GLY A 51 -2.01 9.59 -12.52
C GLY A 51 -1.39 8.79 -11.40
N MET A 52 -1.62 9.16 -10.15
CA MET A 52 -1.03 8.46 -9.01
C MET A 52 -1.92 7.30 -8.57
N ILE A 53 -1.31 6.12 -8.42
CA ILE A 53 -1.96 5.04 -7.69
C ILE A 53 -2.03 5.46 -6.23
N VAL A 54 -3.17 5.29 -5.59
CA VAL A 54 -3.31 5.57 -4.16
C VAL A 54 -3.52 4.25 -3.45
N GLU A 55 -2.63 3.95 -2.53
CA GLU A 55 -2.66 2.71 -1.76
C GLU A 55 -2.78 3.04 -0.29
N ALA A 56 -3.88 2.60 0.33
CA ALA A 56 -4.15 2.89 1.73
C ALA A 56 -3.56 1.80 2.62
N LYS A 57 -2.78 2.20 3.60
CA LYS A 57 -2.17 1.28 4.57
C LYS A 57 -2.62 1.69 5.97
N TYR A 58 -3.72 1.11 6.41
CA TYR A 58 -4.32 1.43 7.68
C TYR A 58 -3.66 0.62 8.81
N VAL A 59 -3.25 1.32 9.87
CA VAL A 59 -2.68 0.71 11.07
C VAL A 59 -3.72 0.73 12.17
N ARG A 60 -4.13 -0.44 12.66
CA ARG A 60 -5.13 -0.54 13.73
C ARG A 60 -4.52 -0.29 15.08
N ASP A 61 -3.32 -0.83 15.31
CA ASP A 61 -2.64 -0.74 16.60
C ASP A 61 -1.20 -0.33 16.37
N PRO A 62 -0.90 0.97 16.50
CA PRO A 62 0.45 1.47 16.26
C PRO A 62 1.51 0.78 17.14
N ALA A 63 1.14 0.35 18.35
CA ALA A 63 2.09 -0.29 19.25
C ALA A 63 2.53 -1.66 18.76
N LYS A 64 1.75 -2.29 17.87
CA LYS A 64 2.06 -3.63 17.36
C LYS A 64 2.45 -3.64 15.90
N CYS A 65 2.62 -2.47 15.30
CA CYS A 65 2.91 -2.39 13.88
C CYS A 65 4.36 -2.75 13.59
N TYR A 66 4.57 -3.64 12.62
CA TYR A 66 5.93 -4.02 12.24
C TYR A 66 6.54 -3.06 11.21
N ARG A 67 5.73 -2.17 10.64
CA ARG A 67 6.15 -1.32 9.52
C ARG A 67 6.82 -0.04 10.02
N THR A 68 7.95 -0.22 10.71
CA THR A 68 8.79 0.87 11.16
C THR A 68 10.24 0.54 10.79
N LEU A 69 11.07 1.56 10.64
CA LEU A 69 12.49 1.34 10.34
C LEU A 69 13.16 0.56 11.46
N ASP A 70 12.77 0.79 12.69
CA ASP A 70 13.33 0.08 13.84
C ASP A 70 13.05 -1.42 13.76
N GLU A 71 11.81 -1.81 13.47
CA GLU A 71 11.46 -3.22 13.34
C GLU A 71 12.13 -3.87 12.14
N LEU A 72 12.23 -3.13 11.04
CA LEU A 72 12.92 -3.62 9.85
C LEU A 72 14.38 -3.89 10.16
N GLU A 73 15.06 -2.97 10.83
CA GLU A 73 16.46 -3.14 11.19
C GLU A 73 16.67 -4.33 12.11
N LYS A 74 15.83 -4.48 13.12
CA LYS A 74 15.91 -5.62 14.02
C LYS A 74 15.80 -6.94 13.27
N SER A 75 14.88 -7.01 12.32
CA SER A 75 14.68 -8.21 11.52
C SER A 75 15.89 -8.49 10.64
N GLN A 76 16.43 -7.46 9.99
CA GLN A 76 17.61 -7.61 9.15
C GLN A 76 18.84 -8.06 9.94
N ASN A 77 18.96 -7.60 11.18
CA ASN A 77 20.09 -7.97 12.04
C ASN A 77 19.89 -9.30 12.75
N GLY A 78 18.74 -9.96 12.57
CA GLY A 78 18.46 -11.23 13.21
C GLY A 78 18.36 -11.11 14.71
N GLU A 79 17.89 -9.98 15.23
CA GLU A 79 17.83 -9.76 16.66
C GLU A 79 16.75 -10.60 17.31
N LYS A 80 16.99 -10.98 18.56
CA LYS A 80 16.01 -11.74 19.33
C LYS A 80 14.74 -10.91 19.51
N GLY A 81 13.59 -11.54 19.26
CA GLY A 81 12.32 -10.85 19.36
C GLY A 81 11.94 -10.05 18.12
N ALA A 82 12.78 -10.07 17.08
CA ALA A 82 12.45 -9.38 15.83
C ALA A 82 11.23 -10.00 15.17
N LYS A 83 10.53 -9.19 14.40
CA LYS A 83 9.37 -9.67 13.63
C LYS A 83 9.80 -10.63 12.53
N PRO A 84 8.93 -11.57 12.13
CA PRO A 84 9.29 -12.53 11.07
C PRO A 84 9.62 -11.84 9.76
N LYS A 85 10.65 -12.36 9.09
CA LYS A 85 11.11 -11.75 7.84
C LYS A 85 10.08 -11.80 6.72
N PHE A 86 9.19 -12.78 6.73
CA PHE A 86 8.20 -12.90 5.65
C PHE A 86 7.23 -11.71 5.60
N LEU A 87 7.02 -11.03 6.73
CA LEU A 87 6.15 -9.84 6.73
C LEU A 87 6.73 -8.74 5.85
N PHE A 88 8.03 -8.50 5.99
CA PHE A 88 8.71 -7.49 5.19
C PHE A 88 8.85 -7.92 3.73
N LYS A 89 9.05 -9.21 3.52
CA LYS A 89 9.17 -9.76 2.17
C LYS A 89 7.84 -9.62 1.41
N ASP A 90 6.72 -9.81 2.08
CA ASP A 90 5.42 -9.63 1.45
C ASP A 90 5.24 -8.17 0.99
N ASP A 91 5.65 -7.22 1.82
CA ASP A 91 5.60 -5.81 1.44
C ASP A 91 6.51 -5.52 0.25
N GLU A 92 7.71 -6.10 0.24
CA GLU A 92 8.63 -5.95 -0.88
C GLU A 92 8.03 -6.48 -2.18
N GLU A 93 7.43 -7.66 -2.12
CA GLU A 93 6.84 -8.27 -3.32
C GLU A 93 5.70 -7.41 -3.87
N GLU A 94 4.88 -6.86 -2.99
CA GLU A 94 3.81 -5.97 -3.41
C GLU A 94 4.38 -4.74 -4.12
N LEU A 95 5.40 -4.12 -3.53
CA LEU A 95 6.01 -2.94 -4.12
C LEU A 95 6.70 -3.25 -5.45
N GLN A 96 7.33 -4.42 -5.56
CA GLN A 96 7.93 -4.84 -6.82
C GLN A 96 6.88 -5.06 -7.89
N LYS A 97 5.74 -5.61 -7.54
CA LYS A 97 4.64 -5.78 -8.49
C LYS A 97 4.13 -4.42 -8.98
N TYR A 98 4.01 -3.45 -8.09
CA TYR A 98 3.63 -2.10 -8.51
C TYR A 98 4.67 -1.48 -9.43
N ALA A 99 5.96 -1.70 -9.14
CA ALA A 99 7.02 -1.19 -9.99
C ALA A 99 6.92 -1.78 -11.40
N VAL A 100 6.67 -3.08 -11.51
CA VAL A 100 6.48 -3.74 -12.80
C VAL A 100 5.26 -3.19 -13.51
N ALA A 101 4.15 -3.03 -12.79
CA ALA A 101 2.92 -2.49 -13.39
C ALA A 101 3.13 -1.07 -13.92
N MET A 102 3.83 -0.23 -13.17
CA MET A 102 4.07 1.15 -13.59
C MET A 102 4.97 1.24 -14.82
N ASN A 103 5.81 0.23 -15.05
CA ASN A 103 6.68 0.19 -16.22
C ASN A 103 6.03 -0.52 -17.42
N ASP A 104 4.84 -1.07 -17.23
CA ASP A 104 4.14 -1.77 -18.30
C ASP A 104 3.53 -0.75 -19.28
N PRO A 105 3.78 -0.88 -20.58
CA PRO A 105 3.24 0.08 -21.56
C PRO A 105 1.72 0.22 -21.55
N ARG A 106 1.01 -0.79 -21.05
CA ARG A 106 -0.45 -0.75 -20.97
C ARG A 106 -0.93 0.23 -19.88
N ASN A 107 -0.03 0.65 -18.97
CA ASN A 107 -0.36 1.53 -17.85
C ASN A 107 0.32 2.89 -17.96
N GLN A 108 0.43 3.42 -19.17
CA GLN A 108 1.15 4.68 -19.39
C GLN A 108 0.56 5.86 -18.65
N GLN A 109 -0.74 5.79 -18.34
CA GLN A 109 -1.41 6.88 -17.61
C GLN A 109 -0.98 6.92 -16.13
N VAL A 110 -0.39 5.84 -15.62
CA VAL A 110 0.05 5.77 -14.23
C VAL A 110 1.43 6.41 -14.11
N ARG A 111 1.55 7.42 -13.25
CA ARG A 111 2.79 8.19 -13.11
C ARG A 111 3.58 7.83 -11.85
N GLY A 112 2.98 7.17 -10.91
CA GLY A 112 3.64 6.81 -9.68
C GLY A 112 2.64 6.28 -8.67
N MET A 113 3.09 6.13 -7.44
CA MET A 113 2.29 5.55 -6.39
C MET A 113 2.38 6.41 -5.13
N GLU A 114 1.25 6.64 -4.50
CA GLU A 114 1.20 7.29 -3.20
C GLU A 114 0.71 6.28 -2.18
N ILE A 115 1.54 5.98 -1.19
CA ILE A 115 1.10 5.18 -0.05
C ILE A 115 0.61 6.15 1.01
N VAL A 116 -0.61 5.94 1.48
CA VAL A 116 -1.22 6.80 2.49
C VAL A 116 -1.47 5.96 3.74
N THR A 117 -0.99 6.43 4.87
CA THR A 117 -1.12 5.72 6.13
C THR A 117 -1.68 6.63 7.21
N ASN A 118 -2.41 6.04 8.16
CA ASN A 118 -2.94 6.74 9.32
C ASN A 118 -1.96 6.79 10.49
N ASP A 119 -0.75 6.22 10.32
CA ASP A 119 0.26 6.20 11.37
C ASP A 119 1.54 6.87 10.84
N PRO A 120 1.88 8.07 11.32
CA PRO A 120 3.05 8.77 10.81
C PRO A 120 4.36 8.02 11.04
N ASN A 121 4.41 7.11 12.01
CA ASN A 121 5.62 6.36 12.31
C ASN A 121 5.94 5.33 11.22
N THR A 122 4.98 4.98 10.36
CA THR A 122 5.23 4.04 9.27
C THR A 122 5.65 4.73 7.98
N VAL A 123 5.56 6.05 7.90
CA VAL A 123 5.93 6.78 6.68
C VAL A 123 7.39 6.56 6.30
N PRO A 124 8.38 6.66 7.22
CA PRO A 124 9.76 6.40 6.85
C PRO A 124 9.99 4.97 6.35
N TYR A 125 9.29 4.01 6.95
CA TYR A 125 9.36 2.62 6.51
C TYR A 125 8.94 2.50 5.04
N TRP A 126 7.78 3.03 4.69
CA TRP A 126 7.27 2.91 3.33
C TRP A 126 8.16 3.65 2.33
N ARG A 127 8.66 4.82 2.70
CA ARG A 127 9.58 5.57 1.84
C ARG A 127 10.83 4.76 1.52
N THR A 128 11.40 4.15 2.56
CA THR A 128 12.60 3.32 2.41
C THR A 128 12.32 2.10 1.56
N MET A 129 11.22 1.40 1.84
CA MET A 129 10.87 0.20 1.10
C MET A 129 10.60 0.50 -0.37
N MET A 130 9.92 1.60 -0.67
CA MET A 130 9.69 2.01 -2.05
C MET A 130 11.01 2.28 -2.77
N ALA A 131 11.92 2.99 -2.12
CA ALA A 131 13.22 3.28 -2.72
C ALA A 131 14.01 2.00 -2.98
N LEU A 132 14.01 1.08 -2.03
CA LEU A 132 14.76 -0.18 -2.17
C LEU A 132 14.18 -1.07 -3.25
N ASN A 133 12.90 -0.98 -3.53
CA ASN A 133 12.23 -1.87 -4.49
C ASN A 133 11.91 -1.20 -5.82
N GLY A 134 12.43 0.00 -6.04
CA GLY A 134 12.24 0.68 -7.32
C GLY A 134 10.83 1.13 -7.59
N THR A 135 10.03 1.32 -6.57
CA THR A 135 8.64 1.76 -6.71
C THR A 135 8.61 3.28 -6.72
N LYS A 136 8.27 3.86 -7.86
CA LYS A 136 8.26 5.30 -8.01
C LYS A 136 7.10 5.93 -7.26
N GLY A 137 7.40 6.91 -6.41
CA GLY A 137 6.35 7.62 -5.68
C GLY A 137 6.78 8.01 -4.29
N TYR A 138 5.81 8.13 -3.41
CA TYR A 138 6.08 8.59 -2.05
C TYR A 138 5.03 8.04 -1.08
N ALA A 139 5.30 8.23 0.21
CA ALA A 139 4.37 7.86 1.26
C ALA A 139 4.07 9.08 2.12
N ARG A 140 2.84 9.18 2.61
CA ARG A 140 2.47 10.29 3.49
C ARG A 140 1.40 9.89 4.48
N TYR A 141 1.28 10.69 5.52
CA TYR A 141 0.33 10.49 6.59
C TYR A 141 -0.93 11.29 6.32
N ILE A 142 -2.08 10.62 6.42
CA ILE A 142 -3.39 11.28 6.47
C ILE A 142 -4.12 10.64 7.65
N PRO A 143 -4.55 11.44 8.63
CA PRO A 143 -5.30 10.87 9.76
C PRO A 143 -6.65 10.33 9.29
N PRO A 144 -7.21 9.37 10.02
CA PRO A 144 -8.55 8.91 9.68
C PRO A 144 -9.57 10.00 9.96
N GLY A 145 -10.63 10.03 9.15
CA GLY A 145 -11.70 10.98 9.38
C GLY A 145 -12.49 10.65 10.64
N PRO A 146 -13.32 11.59 11.09
CA PRO A 146 -14.15 11.34 12.27
C PRO A 146 -15.10 10.17 12.03
N LEU A 147 -15.17 9.26 12.97
CA LEU A 147 -16.03 8.10 12.83
C LEU A 147 -17.50 8.48 12.80
N THR A 148 -17.82 9.54 13.46
CA THR A 148 -19.22 9.96 13.53
C THR A 148 -19.66 10.75 12.35
N ALA A 149 -18.84 11.13 11.60
CA ALA A 149 -19.19 11.97 10.61
C ALA A 149 -20.11 11.50 9.71
N PRO A 150 -20.53 11.05 9.57
CA PRO A 150 -21.12 10.87 8.62
C PRO A 150 -21.97 11.25 8.05
N THR A 151 -22.07 11.10 8.09
CA THR A 151 -22.78 11.23 7.79
C THR A 151 -23.28 11.98 7.23
N ILE A 152 -23.24 12.45 7.32
CA ILE A 152 -23.65 13.14 6.96
C ILE A 152 -24.03 13.41 6.16
N SER A 153 -24.29 13.42 5.94
CA SER A 153 -24.66 13.77 5.24
C SER A 153 -24.83 14.20 4.74
#